data_aded0ec1f12016167900876499e7c274
#
_entry.id   aded0ec1f12016167900876499e7c274
#
_cell.length_a   1.000
_cell.length_b   1.000
_cell.length_c   1.000
_cell.angle_alpha   90.00
_cell.angle_beta   90.00
_cell.angle_gamma   90.00
#
_symmetry.space_group_name_H-M   'P 1'
#
loop_
_entity.id
_entity.type
_entity.pdbx_description
1 polymer ?
#
loop_
_entity_poly.entity_id
_entity_poly.type
_entity_poly.pdbx_seq_one_letter_code
_entity_poly.pdbx_strand_id
1 'polypeptide(L)'
;MLDPNASLYERLGGYDGVAAIVDDLLPRLLGDPSLAIYWKGKCKDSLKKDRQLIVEFLGAAFGGPVVYLGRTMKMSHEGLGITDGEWERFIVHVTETLRNQAIPDREANEFLAAADSLKAEIVETSHVGVAQVGE
;
A
#
# COMPACT_ATOMS: atom_id res chain seq x y z
N MET A 1 3.60 21.81 16.51
CA MET A 1 4.63 21.11 15.73
C MET A 1 4.92 19.77 16.34
N LEU A 2 5.04 18.76 15.52
CA LEU A 2 5.28 17.43 16.06
C LEU A 2 6.73 17.22 16.44
N ASP A 3 6.94 16.40 17.48
CA ASP A 3 8.25 15.99 17.89
C ASP A 3 8.93 15.25 16.73
N PRO A 4 10.18 15.59 16.39
CA PRO A 4 10.90 14.85 15.33
C PRO A 4 11.06 13.37 15.64
N ASN A 5 10.92 12.97 16.91
CA ASN A 5 11.01 11.58 17.31
C ASN A 5 9.64 10.90 17.37
N ALA A 6 8.58 11.60 16.98
CA ALA A 6 7.26 11.00 16.93
C ALA A 6 7.24 9.89 15.85
N SER A 7 6.33 8.93 15.99
CA SER A 7 6.20 7.86 15.02
C SER A 7 5.84 8.42 13.64
N LEU A 8 6.13 7.66 12.59
CA LEU A 8 5.70 8.07 11.26
C LEU A 8 4.19 8.25 11.22
N TYR A 9 3.44 7.39 11.91
CA TYR A 9 2.00 7.50 12.02
C TYR A 9 1.58 8.90 12.49
N GLU A 10 2.18 9.38 13.59
CA GLU A 10 1.84 10.69 14.13
C GLU A 10 2.25 11.82 13.18
N ARG A 11 3.41 11.68 12.56
CA ARG A 11 3.92 12.71 11.63
C ARG A 11 3.10 12.79 10.35
N LEU A 12 2.41 11.70 9.99
CA LEU A 12 1.52 11.71 8.84
C LEU A 12 0.13 12.27 9.18
N GLY A 13 -0.13 12.56 10.43
CA GLY A 13 -1.42 13.12 10.86
C GLY A 13 -2.30 12.14 11.60
N GLY A 14 -1.75 11.05 12.08
CA GLY A 14 -2.50 10.05 12.84
C GLY A 14 -3.47 9.28 11.96
N TYR A 15 -4.53 8.78 12.55
CA TYR A 15 -5.53 7.97 11.84
C TYR A 15 -6.09 8.74 10.63
N ASP A 16 -6.51 9.99 10.84
CA ASP A 16 -7.13 10.76 9.77
C ASP A 16 -6.15 11.01 8.62
N GLY A 17 -4.88 11.25 8.92
CA GLY A 17 -3.87 11.45 7.88
C GLY A 17 -3.61 10.19 7.07
N VAL A 18 -3.51 9.05 7.74
CA VAL A 18 -3.31 7.76 7.07
C VAL A 18 -4.54 7.42 6.24
N ALA A 19 -5.74 7.64 6.79
CA ALA A 19 -6.99 7.38 6.08
C ALA A 19 -7.11 8.26 4.82
N ALA A 20 -6.70 9.52 4.92
CA ALA A 20 -6.74 10.42 3.76
C ALA A 20 -5.80 9.93 2.64
N ILE A 21 -4.63 9.41 3.00
CA ILE A 21 -3.70 8.85 2.03
C ILE A 21 -4.34 7.64 1.34
N VAL A 22 -4.94 6.73 2.10
CA VAL A 22 -5.56 5.53 1.55
C VAL A 22 -6.75 5.90 0.65
N ASP A 23 -7.56 6.88 1.08
CA ASP A 23 -8.73 7.30 0.32
C ASP A 23 -8.35 8.00 -1.00
N ASP A 24 -7.16 8.58 -1.06
CA ASP A 24 -6.64 9.15 -2.31
C ASP A 24 -6.03 8.06 -3.19
N LEU A 25 -5.32 7.11 -2.58
CA LEU A 25 -4.60 6.06 -3.30
C LEU A 25 -5.54 5.06 -3.97
N LEU A 26 -6.55 4.57 -3.26
CA LEU A 26 -7.40 3.50 -3.78
C LEU A 26 -8.07 3.83 -5.11
N PRO A 27 -8.66 5.02 -5.30
CA PRO A 27 -9.25 5.34 -6.61
C PRO A 27 -8.21 5.35 -7.73
N ARG A 28 -6.96 5.70 -7.43
CA ARG A 28 -5.89 5.67 -8.43
C ARG A 28 -5.58 4.24 -8.86
N LEU A 29 -5.56 3.32 -7.90
CA LEU A 29 -5.30 1.91 -8.18
C LEU A 29 -6.46 1.29 -8.96
N LEU A 30 -7.69 1.60 -8.55
CA LEU A 30 -8.88 1.06 -9.21
C LEU A 30 -9.05 1.65 -10.61
N GLY A 31 -8.50 2.83 -10.86
CA GLY A 31 -8.55 3.45 -12.17
C GLY A 31 -7.44 3.03 -13.11
N ASP A 32 -6.48 2.23 -12.64
CA ASP A 32 -5.37 1.75 -13.47
C ASP A 32 -5.71 0.34 -13.95
N PRO A 33 -5.92 0.13 -15.26
CA PRO A 33 -6.33 -1.19 -15.76
C PRO A 33 -5.37 -2.32 -15.40
N SER A 34 -4.09 -2.03 -15.26
CA SER A 34 -3.12 -3.07 -14.92
C SER A 34 -3.22 -3.53 -13.47
N LEU A 35 -3.86 -2.73 -12.61
CA LEU A 35 -4.01 -3.04 -11.19
C LEU A 35 -5.46 -3.35 -10.83
N ALA A 36 -6.41 -2.75 -11.53
CA ALA A 36 -7.83 -2.90 -11.21
C ALA A 36 -8.31 -4.35 -11.23
N ILE A 37 -7.63 -5.19 -11.99
CA ILE A 37 -8.00 -6.60 -12.11
C ILE A 37 -8.01 -7.31 -10.76
N TYR A 38 -7.20 -6.85 -9.81
CA TYR A 38 -7.14 -7.49 -8.49
C TYR A 38 -8.35 -7.17 -7.61
N TRP A 39 -9.18 -6.21 -8.04
CA TRP A 39 -10.42 -5.88 -7.34
C TRP A 39 -11.64 -6.22 -8.18
N LYS A 40 -11.45 -6.89 -9.32
CA LYS A 40 -12.57 -7.22 -10.19
C LYS A 40 -13.56 -8.12 -9.47
N GLY A 41 -14.83 -7.78 -9.58
CA GLY A 41 -15.89 -8.55 -8.94
C GLY A 41 -16.18 -8.20 -7.49
N LYS A 42 -15.42 -7.29 -6.90
CA LYS A 42 -15.69 -6.91 -5.50
C LYS A 42 -16.81 -5.89 -5.44
N CYS A 43 -17.72 -6.09 -4.51
CA CYS A 43 -18.82 -5.14 -4.28
C CYS A 43 -18.34 -3.99 -3.40
N LYS A 44 -19.20 -2.97 -3.25
CA LYS A 44 -18.85 -1.79 -2.45
C LYS A 44 -18.47 -2.13 -1.02
N ASP A 45 -19.18 -3.08 -0.41
CA ASP A 45 -18.90 -3.46 0.98
C ASP A 45 -17.53 -4.13 1.10
N SER A 46 -17.15 -4.96 0.14
CA SER A 46 -15.84 -5.59 0.12
C SER A 46 -14.73 -4.55 -0.03
N LEU A 47 -14.94 -3.54 -0.88
CA LEU A 47 -13.97 -2.47 -1.07
C LEU A 47 -13.81 -1.62 0.20
N LYS A 48 -14.92 -1.36 0.92
CA LYS A 48 -14.84 -0.64 2.18
C LYS A 48 -14.06 -1.42 3.22
N LYS A 49 -14.24 -2.74 3.24
CA LYS A 49 -13.53 -3.60 4.16
C LYS A 49 -12.04 -3.61 3.84
N ASP A 50 -11.69 -3.71 2.56
CA ASP A 50 -10.30 -3.68 2.12
C ASP A 50 -9.66 -2.34 2.50
N ARG A 51 -10.38 -1.25 2.28
CA ARG A 51 -9.91 0.09 2.64
C ARG A 51 -9.59 0.15 4.13
N GLN A 52 -10.49 -0.34 4.97
CA GLN A 52 -10.29 -0.30 6.42
C GLN A 52 -9.08 -1.16 6.84
N LEU A 53 -8.93 -2.34 6.23
CA LEU A 53 -7.79 -3.20 6.52
C LEU A 53 -6.47 -2.53 6.14
N ILE A 54 -6.43 -1.82 5.02
CA ILE A 54 -5.24 -1.11 4.60
C ILE A 54 -4.90 0.02 5.57
N VAL A 55 -5.90 0.78 6.01
CA VAL A 55 -5.69 1.85 6.98
C VAL A 55 -5.12 1.28 8.28
N GLU A 56 -5.68 0.18 8.75
CA GLU A 56 -5.21 -0.45 9.99
C GLU A 56 -3.81 -1.02 9.84
N PHE A 57 -3.53 -1.64 8.69
CA PHE A 57 -2.20 -2.19 8.45
C PHE A 57 -1.14 -1.10 8.46
N LEU A 58 -1.40 -0.01 7.72
CA LEU A 58 -0.45 1.09 7.66
C LEU A 58 -0.32 1.78 9.03
N GLY A 59 -1.44 1.95 9.73
CA GLY A 59 -1.40 2.54 11.07
C GLY A 59 -0.51 1.75 12.02
N ALA A 60 -0.65 0.43 12.02
CA ALA A 60 0.18 -0.43 12.86
C ALA A 60 1.63 -0.43 12.39
N ALA A 61 1.85 -0.51 11.07
CA ALA A 61 3.20 -0.54 10.52
C ALA A 61 3.99 0.74 10.80
N PHE A 62 3.29 1.86 10.87
CA PHE A 62 3.92 3.17 11.08
C PHE A 62 3.99 3.59 12.56
N GLY A 63 3.67 2.67 13.46
CA GLY A 63 3.84 2.91 14.90
C GLY A 63 2.65 3.53 15.60
N GLY A 64 1.47 3.48 14.99
CA GLY A 64 0.26 4.00 15.62
C GLY A 64 -0.35 3.02 16.62
N PRO A 65 -1.27 3.50 17.45
CA PRO A 65 -1.96 2.65 18.43
C PRO A 65 -3.12 1.89 17.77
N VAL A 66 -2.80 1.17 16.70
CA VAL A 66 -3.78 0.45 15.91
C VAL A 66 -3.40 -1.01 15.87
N VAL A 67 -4.37 -1.90 16.02
CA VAL A 67 -4.13 -3.34 15.94
C VAL A 67 -4.62 -3.83 14.57
N TYR A 68 -3.73 -4.43 13.80
CA TYR A 68 -4.09 -4.99 12.52
C TYR A 68 -4.49 -6.46 12.73
N LEU A 69 -5.73 -6.77 12.41
CA LEU A 69 -6.26 -8.13 12.59
C LEU A 69 -6.40 -8.89 11.28
N GLY A 70 -5.91 -8.32 10.18
CA GLY A 70 -5.98 -8.97 8.88
C GLY A 70 -4.89 -10.01 8.68
N ARG A 71 -4.84 -10.59 7.48
CA ARG A 71 -3.82 -11.57 7.13
C ARG A 71 -2.49 -10.89 6.85
N THR A 72 -1.39 -11.64 6.90
CA THR A 72 -0.09 -11.10 6.54
C THR A 72 -0.10 -10.62 5.08
N MET A 73 0.83 -9.77 4.73
CA MET A 73 0.95 -9.32 3.34
C MET A 73 1.19 -10.49 2.40
N LYS A 74 2.00 -11.44 2.81
CA LYS A 74 2.24 -12.62 1.99
C LYS A 74 0.94 -13.41 1.77
N MET A 75 0.21 -13.69 2.83
CA MET A 75 -1.01 -14.48 2.73
C MET A 75 -2.11 -13.77 1.94
N SER A 76 -2.22 -12.45 2.12
CA SER A 76 -3.28 -11.70 1.45
C SER A 76 -3.01 -11.51 -0.04
N HIS A 77 -1.75 -11.63 -0.48
CA HIS A 77 -1.39 -11.44 -1.88
C HIS A 77 -0.95 -12.75 -2.58
N GLU A 78 -0.82 -13.82 -1.82
CA GLU A 78 -0.42 -15.11 -2.37
C GLU A 78 -1.42 -15.60 -3.40
N GLY A 79 -0.92 -16.06 -4.53
CA GLY A 79 -1.79 -16.56 -5.60
C GLY A 79 -2.28 -15.53 -6.58
N LEU A 80 -2.03 -14.23 -6.32
CA LEU A 80 -2.49 -13.19 -7.23
C LEU A 80 -1.58 -13.02 -8.45
N GLY A 81 -0.33 -13.46 -8.36
CA GLY A 81 0.60 -13.35 -9.48
C GLY A 81 1.05 -11.93 -9.78
N ILE A 82 1.15 -11.09 -8.76
CA ILE A 82 1.56 -9.71 -8.94
C ILE A 82 2.98 -9.65 -9.46
N THR A 83 3.20 -8.86 -10.52
CA THR A 83 4.50 -8.76 -11.20
C THR A 83 5.30 -7.56 -10.72
N ASP A 84 6.61 -7.56 -11.05
CA ASP A 84 7.46 -6.40 -10.79
C ASP A 84 6.93 -5.14 -11.46
N GLY A 85 6.44 -5.27 -12.70
CA GLY A 85 5.90 -4.12 -13.43
C GLY A 85 4.68 -3.54 -12.75
N GLU A 86 3.81 -4.40 -12.22
CA GLU A 86 2.65 -3.96 -11.49
C GLU A 86 3.02 -3.30 -10.17
N TRP A 87 4.06 -3.81 -9.51
CA TRP A 87 4.58 -3.19 -8.30
C TRP A 87 5.08 -1.77 -8.60
N GLU A 88 5.79 -1.59 -9.72
CA GLU A 88 6.28 -0.27 -10.10
C GLU A 88 5.14 0.71 -10.34
N ARG A 89 4.06 0.25 -10.97
CA ARG A 89 2.88 1.08 -11.16
C ARG A 89 2.24 1.46 -9.83
N PHE A 90 2.18 0.52 -8.90
CA PHE A 90 1.67 0.78 -7.56
C PHE A 90 2.51 1.88 -6.89
N ILE A 91 3.83 1.80 -6.97
CA ILE A 91 4.71 2.79 -6.36
C ILE A 91 4.54 4.17 -7.01
N VAL A 92 4.31 4.23 -8.31
CA VAL A 92 4.03 5.50 -8.99
C VAL A 92 2.77 6.13 -8.39
N HIS A 93 1.71 5.34 -8.20
CA HIS A 93 0.47 5.84 -7.60
C HIS A 93 0.67 6.29 -6.16
N VAL A 94 1.45 5.54 -5.38
CA VAL A 94 1.77 5.93 -4.01
C VAL A 94 2.50 7.28 -4.01
N THR A 95 3.49 7.44 -4.88
CA THR A 95 4.27 8.66 -4.95
C THR A 95 3.38 9.86 -5.30
N GLU A 96 2.48 9.68 -6.26
CA GLU A 96 1.54 10.74 -6.65
C GLU A 96 0.58 11.08 -5.52
N THR A 97 0.13 10.06 -4.80
CA THR A 97 -0.76 10.26 -3.66
C THR A 97 -0.07 11.08 -2.57
N LEU A 98 1.16 10.71 -2.22
CA LEU A 98 1.90 11.42 -1.18
C LEU A 98 2.12 12.88 -1.58
N ARG A 99 2.41 13.12 -2.86
CA ARG A 99 2.57 14.48 -3.36
C ARG A 99 1.25 15.26 -3.28
N ASN A 100 0.14 14.63 -3.68
CA ASN A 100 -1.17 15.28 -3.64
C ASN A 100 -1.61 15.60 -2.23
N GLN A 101 -1.22 14.78 -1.26
CA GLN A 101 -1.53 15.01 0.15
C GLN A 101 -0.53 15.95 0.82
N ALA A 102 0.40 16.52 0.04
CA ALA A 102 1.42 17.47 0.53
C ALA A 102 2.28 16.89 1.65
N ILE A 103 2.57 15.58 1.56
CA ILE A 103 3.41 14.93 2.56
C ILE A 103 4.86 15.39 2.37
N PRO A 104 5.52 15.86 3.44
CA PRO A 104 6.91 16.31 3.32
C PRO A 104 7.84 15.18 2.86
N ASP A 105 8.94 15.56 2.22
CA ASP A 105 9.88 14.60 1.62
C ASP A 105 10.37 13.56 2.62
N ARG A 106 10.67 13.95 3.85
CA ARG A 106 11.14 13.01 4.86
C ARG A 106 10.13 11.90 5.10
N GLU A 107 8.87 12.28 5.36
CA GLU A 107 7.80 11.33 5.64
C GLU A 107 7.46 10.52 4.40
N ALA A 108 7.48 11.15 3.22
CA ALA A 108 7.22 10.44 1.97
C ALA A 108 8.28 9.37 1.73
N ASN A 109 9.55 9.68 1.96
CA ASN A 109 10.63 8.73 1.80
C ASN A 109 10.54 7.58 2.78
N GLU A 110 10.14 7.85 4.02
CA GLU A 110 9.93 6.80 5.02
C GLU A 110 8.77 5.88 4.62
N PHE A 111 7.70 6.47 4.09
CA PHE A 111 6.56 5.70 3.62
C PHE A 111 6.97 4.76 2.47
N LEU A 112 7.69 5.30 1.49
CA LEU A 112 8.13 4.53 0.34
C LEU A 112 9.12 3.43 0.73
N ALA A 113 9.99 3.69 1.69
CA ALA A 113 10.93 2.68 2.17
C ALA A 113 10.19 1.54 2.87
N ALA A 114 9.16 1.88 3.65
CA ALA A 114 8.34 0.87 4.32
C ALA A 114 7.59 0.02 3.28
N ALA A 115 7.04 0.66 2.25
CA ALA A 115 6.37 -0.06 1.18
C ALA A 115 7.33 -1.00 0.46
N ASP A 116 8.53 -0.52 0.16
CA ASP A 116 9.53 -1.31 -0.57
C ASP A 116 9.94 -2.54 0.23
N SER A 117 9.95 -2.45 1.55
CA SER A 117 10.29 -3.59 2.40
C SER A 117 9.27 -4.72 2.31
N LEU A 118 8.07 -4.45 1.77
CA LEU A 118 7.03 -5.45 1.63
C LEU A 118 7.01 -6.10 0.24
N LYS A 119 7.80 -5.57 -0.70
CA LYS A 119 7.77 -6.04 -2.07
C LYS A 119 7.97 -7.55 -2.18
N ALA A 120 8.92 -8.10 -1.44
CA ALA A 120 9.23 -9.53 -1.52
C ALA A 120 8.06 -10.41 -1.06
N GLU A 121 7.18 -9.89 -0.20
CA GLU A 121 6.02 -10.64 0.25
C GLU A 121 4.85 -10.54 -0.71
N ILE A 122 4.83 -9.52 -1.56
CA ILE A 122 3.69 -9.22 -2.43
C ILE A 122 3.93 -9.65 -3.87
N VAL A 123 5.11 -9.40 -4.41
CA VAL A 123 5.43 -9.74 -5.80
C VAL A 123 5.77 -11.23 -5.90
N GLU A 124 5.05 -11.93 -6.77
CA GLU A 124 5.25 -13.36 -6.96
C GLU A 124 5.92 -13.71 -8.29
N THR A 125 5.61 -12.93 -9.31
CA THR A 125 6.14 -13.23 -10.63
C THR A 125 7.12 -12.17 -11.01
N SER A 126 8.31 -12.25 -10.46
CA SER A 126 9.37 -11.39 -10.93
C SER A 126 9.78 -11.93 -12.29
N HIS A 127 10.46 -11.11 -13.03
CA HIS A 127 10.91 -11.51 -14.34
C HIS A 127 11.76 -12.75 -14.26
N VAL A 128 12.24 -13.07 -13.10
CA VAL A 128 13.01 -14.24 -12.93
C VAL A 128 12.14 -15.46 -12.98
N GLY A 129 10.99 -15.36 -12.41
CA GLY A 129 10.07 -16.44 -12.43
C GLY A 129 9.63 -16.77 -13.78
N VAL A 130 9.77 -15.87 -14.61
CA VAL A 130 9.39 -16.12 -15.89
C VAL A 130 10.20 -17.05 -16.51
N ALA A 131 11.16 -16.93 -16.28
CA ALA A 131 11.80 -17.74 -17.00
C ALA A 131 11.43 -19.02 -16.64
N GLN A 132 11.11 -18.97 -16.19
CA GLN A 132 10.88 -19.98 -16.17
C GLN A 132 9.98 -20.38 -16.63
N VAL A 133 9.89 -19.80 -16.91
CA VAL A 133 9.39 -20.08 -17.48
C VAL A 133 9.41 -20.57 -18.09
N GLY A 134 9.69 -20.69 -18.09
CA GLY A 134 9.63 -21.14 -18.72
C GLY A 134 9.66 -21.77 -18.95
N GLU A 135 9.78 -21.85 -18.80
CA GLU A 135 9.61 -22.39 -19.16
C GLU A 135 9.51 -22.84 -19.43
#